data_e9a3618880308753b7afbcb4560c17e0
#
_entry.id   e9a3618880308753b7afbcb4560c17e0
#
_cell.length_a   1.000
_cell.length_b   1.000
_cell.length_c   1.000
_cell.angle_alpha   90.00
_cell.angle_beta   90.00
_cell.angle_gamma   90.00
#
_symmetry.space_group_name_H-M   'P 1'
#
loop_
_entity.id
_entity.type
_entity.pdbx_description
1 polymer ?
#
loop_
_entity_poly.entity_id
_entity_poly.type
_entity_poly.pdbx_seq_one_letter_code
_entity_poly.pdbx_strand_id
1 'polypeptide(L)'
;MRALSIEIGATALVALAYAQFPPTPAGMTVTTSKVNEKVKISWKKTQICETTAGVKTYSGYVRLPGSLLADIGGYDINTYFLYFEARNNPESAPLGIYLAGGPGEASTYAALASESGPCYVNSNGTDTVLNPWSFNTNVNMLYIDQPSQTGLSYSSLINGTYDLESLDITPENFTISSPSTVNGTFGYGTFPNQDVSTTANTTVTAAKALWHFAEHWFSSFPEYTTSSKKISLWGNSYGGFWVPETAVQISEHLKNLTDSHPLKTKNLRVDAIGITNGCIDFEYSMEGYLDFANNNTYGVKFLPQNLYEEAHTNLTKPGGCLDMIKQCRQAGIVGDPGFSGNNATVNRICEDTFLYCYSVINLLNTLHNVSPFDIAIETPDTCPYYLPVAQYLNTGEMQSALGVPLNWTWDSNVITALFGFVPDSPIKPTGDAFRQAGMPDLEYLLDEDVKVAMIFGDRDYRCPWTGGEATVKSSSWRNQKGFLAAGYQELQGLGKGAKGGVVKQYGQLSFTRVFDSGHSVSAYAPEAVFRIFNRTTFGKDVATGQKISGADYHTTGPTDSWGWRNKMPPLIQDSCMVEGKFLSVNPWAAVATGMIKSCFREGSGGYRERVIRHTSVIIGRKSRVFLTVSE
;
A
#
# COMPACT_ATOMS: atom_id res chain seq x y z
N MET A 1 -49.98 36.65 5.23
CA MET A 1 -48.52 36.59 4.99
C MET A 1 -47.86 36.22 6.30
N ARG A 2 -47.54 34.95 6.50
CA ARG A 2 -46.73 34.48 7.63
C ARG A 2 -45.36 34.11 7.05
N ALA A 3 -44.34 34.79 7.51
CA ALA A 3 -42.97 34.52 7.16
C ALA A 3 -42.54 33.19 7.82
N LEU A 4 -42.09 32.24 7.03
CA LEU A 4 -41.41 31.03 7.49
C LEU A 4 -39.94 31.38 7.68
N SER A 5 -39.48 31.47 8.91
CA SER A 5 -38.06 31.46 9.25
C SER A 5 -37.56 30.03 9.17
N ILE A 6 -36.78 29.74 8.17
CA ILE A 6 -36.02 28.49 8.09
C ILE A 6 -34.71 28.70 8.86
N GLU A 7 -34.58 28.03 10.00
CA GLU A 7 -33.32 27.95 10.74
C GLU A 7 -32.29 27.19 9.92
N ILE A 8 -31.27 27.90 9.44
CA ILE A 8 -30.07 27.33 8.86
C ILE A 8 -29.13 26.96 10.03
N GLY A 9 -29.32 25.80 10.55
CA GLY A 9 -28.56 25.32 11.71
C GLY A 9 -28.14 23.86 11.62
N ALA A 10 -27.43 23.46 10.55
CA ALA A 10 -26.84 22.10 10.51
C ALA A 10 -25.66 21.91 9.54
N THR A 11 -25.12 22.93 8.91
CA THR A 11 -24.11 22.77 7.85
C THR A 11 -22.66 23.09 8.24
N ALA A 12 -22.40 23.43 9.49
CA ALA A 12 -21.08 23.88 9.93
C ALA A 12 -20.20 22.76 10.56
N LEU A 13 -20.72 21.54 10.75
CA LEU A 13 -20.02 20.51 11.55
C LEU A 13 -19.14 19.55 10.74
N VAL A 14 -19.25 19.49 9.43
CA VAL A 14 -18.53 18.50 8.62
C VAL A 14 -17.20 19.03 8.07
N ALA A 15 -17.00 20.33 7.97
CA ALA A 15 -15.76 20.95 7.48
C ALA A 15 -14.60 20.95 8.50
N LEU A 16 -14.83 20.48 9.72
CA LEU A 16 -13.90 20.61 10.85
C LEU A 16 -12.88 19.48 10.97
N ALA A 17 -13.03 18.36 10.26
CA ALA A 17 -12.19 17.18 10.45
C ALA A 17 -10.75 17.35 9.94
N TYR A 18 -10.50 18.28 9.01
CA TYR A 18 -9.15 18.54 8.48
C TYR A 18 -8.50 19.81 9.03
N ALA A 19 -9.19 20.53 9.89
CA ALA A 19 -8.76 21.83 10.32
C ALA A 19 -8.65 21.88 11.84
N GLN A 20 -7.80 21.01 12.41
CA GLN A 20 -7.54 21.04 13.85
C GLN A 20 -6.15 20.53 14.19
N PHE A 21 -5.56 21.12 15.20
CA PHE A 21 -4.36 20.58 15.82
C PHE A 21 -4.74 19.37 16.68
N PRO A 22 -3.99 18.24 16.54
CA PRO A 22 -4.24 17.06 17.36
C PRO A 22 -4.17 17.37 18.85
N PRO A 23 -4.97 16.72 19.68
CA PRO A 23 -4.84 16.82 21.12
C PRO A 23 -3.50 16.25 21.58
N THR A 24 -2.97 16.78 22.67
CA THR A 24 -1.75 16.21 23.29
C THR A 24 -2.01 14.76 23.68
N PRO A 25 -1.18 13.80 23.22
CA PRO A 25 -1.34 12.40 23.55
C PRO A 25 -1.40 12.16 25.06
N ALA A 26 -2.43 11.46 25.51
CA ALA A 26 -2.65 11.16 26.94
C ALA A 26 -2.96 9.66 27.12
N GLY A 27 -2.66 9.15 28.33
CA GLY A 27 -2.90 7.75 28.67
C GLY A 27 -1.98 6.76 27.98
N MET A 28 -0.83 7.22 27.51
CA MET A 28 0.20 6.38 26.92
C MET A 28 0.96 5.60 27.99
N THR A 29 1.13 4.30 27.78
CA THR A 29 2.10 3.48 28.51
C THR A 29 3.44 3.57 27.80
N VAL A 30 4.53 3.66 28.56
CA VAL A 30 5.88 3.75 28.00
C VAL A 30 6.78 2.71 28.63
N THR A 31 7.52 1.97 27.82
CA THR A 31 8.58 1.06 28.29
C THR A 31 9.90 1.39 27.62
N THR A 32 10.97 0.98 28.30
CA THR A 32 12.33 1.07 27.74
C THR A 32 12.68 -0.24 27.05
N SER A 33 13.33 -0.16 25.90
CA SER A 33 13.78 -1.35 25.19
C SER A 33 14.80 -2.15 26.00
N LYS A 34 14.69 -3.47 25.91
CA LYS A 34 15.65 -4.41 26.51
C LYS A 34 16.98 -4.49 25.74
N VAL A 35 16.99 -4.02 24.49
CA VAL A 35 18.18 -4.01 23.63
C VAL A 35 19.01 -2.76 23.89
N ASN A 36 18.36 -1.59 24.00
CA ASN A 36 19.03 -0.31 24.23
C ASN A 36 18.13 0.63 25.04
N GLU A 37 18.63 1.14 26.16
CA GLU A 37 17.87 2.00 27.09
C GLU A 37 17.46 3.37 26.52
N LYS A 38 18.12 3.84 25.45
CA LYS A 38 17.78 5.09 24.76
C LYS A 38 16.49 4.94 23.94
N VAL A 39 16.10 3.71 23.56
CA VAL A 39 14.90 3.45 22.76
C VAL A 39 13.70 3.28 23.67
N LYS A 40 12.63 3.98 23.33
CA LYS A 40 11.36 3.94 24.06
C LYS A 40 10.26 3.41 23.15
N ILE A 41 9.40 2.55 23.71
CA ILE A 41 8.16 2.10 23.07
C ILE A 41 7.02 2.72 23.87
N SER A 42 6.19 3.51 23.21
CA SER A 42 5.00 4.09 23.81
C SER A 42 3.75 3.53 23.11
N TRP A 43 2.74 3.15 23.87
CA TRP A 43 1.51 2.58 23.30
C TRP A 43 0.29 2.87 24.15
N LYS A 44 -0.85 2.68 23.52
CA LYS A 44 -2.14 2.77 24.15
C LYS A 44 -3.04 1.64 23.64
N LYS A 45 -3.83 1.04 24.51
CA LYS A 45 -4.90 0.15 24.10
C LYS A 45 -6.01 0.97 23.47
N THR A 46 -6.48 0.56 22.31
CA THR A 46 -7.56 1.20 21.57
C THR A 46 -8.62 0.18 21.18
N GLN A 47 -9.78 0.65 20.72
CA GLN A 47 -10.83 -0.18 20.13
C GLN A 47 -11.16 0.27 18.69
N ILE A 48 -10.28 1.07 18.11
CA ILE A 48 -10.45 1.52 16.73
C ILE A 48 -10.47 0.32 15.81
N CYS A 49 -11.46 0.28 14.92
CA CYS A 49 -11.56 -0.68 13.84
C CYS A 49 -11.94 -2.10 14.30
N GLU A 50 -11.20 -2.72 15.22
CA GLU A 50 -11.48 -4.07 15.69
C GLU A 50 -12.43 -4.06 16.90
N THR A 51 -13.67 -4.46 16.65
CA THR A 51 -14.74 -4.45 17.68
C THR A 51 -15.16 -5.85 18.12
N THR A 52 -14.45 -6.90 17.67
CA THR A 52 -14.71 -8.27 18.10
C THR A 52 -14.43 -8.42 19.61
N ALA A 53 -15.40 -8.94 20.34
CA ALA A 53 -15.29 -9.08 21.79
C ALA A 53 -14.05 -9.90 22.20
N GLY A 54 -13.25 -9.36 23.10
CA GLY A 54 -12.05 -10.01 23.65
C GLY A 54 -10.77 -9.80 22.83
N VAL A 55 -10.85 -9.32 21.60
CA VAL A 55 -9.68 -8.98 20.76
C VAL A 55 -9.09 -7.66 21.23
N LYS A 56 -7.76 -7.61 21.39
CA LYS A 56 -7.07 -6.39 21.82
C LYS A 56 -6.38 -5.73 20.65
N THR A 57 -6.40 -4.41 20.67
CA THR A 57 -5.73 -3.56 19.68
C THR A 57 -4.88 -2.53 20.39
N TYR A 58 -3.69 -2.27 19.84
CA TYR A 58 -2.73 -1.31 20.40
C TYR A 58 -2.19 -0.41 19.29
N SER A 59 -2.14 0.87 19.61
CA SER A 59 -1.54 1.92 18.78
C SER A 59 -0.34 2.51 19.50
N GLY A 60 0.75 2.81 18.80
CA GLY A 60 1.93 3.35 19.48
C GLY A 60 3.11 3.66 18.57
N TYR A 61 4.22 3.97 19.21
CA TYR A 61 5.47 4.35 18.57
C TYR A 61 6.66 3.58 19.13
N VAL A 62 7.59 3.20 18.25
CA VAL A 62 8.97 2.92 18.61
C VAL A 62 9.79 4.17 18.29
N ARG A 63 10.41 4.78 19.32
CA ARG A 63 11.20 6.00 19.20
C ARG A 63 12.67 5.65 19.17
N LEU A 64 13.29 5.85 18.04
CA LEU A 64 14.67 5.51 17.72
C LEU A 64 15.50 6.80 17.63
N PRO A 65 16.42 7.06 18.57
CA PRO A 65 17.32 8.21 18.47
C PRO A 65 18.30 8.06 17.30
N GLY A 66 18.54 9.12 16.55
CA GLY A 66 19.45 9.13 15.41
C GLY A 66 20.88 8.69 15.74
N SER A 67 21.31 8.88 16.99
CA SER A 67 22.62 8.39 17.45
C SER A 67 22.82 6.88 17.37
N LEU A 68 21.73 6.10 17.16
CA LEU A 68 21.76 4.65 16.97
C LEU A 68 21.60 4.24 15.50
N LEU A 69 21.35 5.19 14.61
CA LEU A 69 20.91 4.99 13.23
C LEU A 69 21.94 5.51 12.21
N ALA A 70 23.24 5.41 12.55
CA ALA A 70 24.32 5.91 11.68
C ALA A 70 24.35 5.22 10.30
N ASP A 71 23.86 4.00 10.21
CA ASP A 71 23.76 3.18 8.99
C ASP A 71 22.66 3.65 8.02
N ILE A 72 21.75 4.53 8.49
CA ILE A 72 20.63 5.06 7.68
C ILE A 72 20.58 6.60 7.67
N GLY A 73 21.64 7.29 8.09
CA GLY A 73 21.73 8.76 8.03
C GLY A 73 21.67 9.48 9.37
N GLY A 74 21.41 8.79 10.49
CA GLY A 74 21.58 9.35 11.84
C GLY A 74 20.52 10.36 12.30
N TYR A 75 19.29 10.28 11.79
CA TYR A 75 18.16 11.12 12.20
C TYR A 75 17.22 10.38 13.15
N ASP A 76 16.51 11.12 14.00
CA ASP A 76 15.52 10.54 14.92
C ASP A 76 14.31 10.01 14.15
N ILE A 77 13.79 8.85 14.57
CA ILE A 77 12.59 8.24 13.98
C ILE A 77 11.58 7.88 15.07
N ASN A 78 10.33 8.27 14.86
CA ASN A 78 9.19 7.82 15.63
C ASN A 78 8.33 6.96 14.69
N THR A 79 8.59 5.66 14.63
CA THR A 79 7.85 4.73 13.76
C THR A 79 6.54 4.37 14.43
N TYR A 80 5.43 4.70 13.76
CA TYR A 80 4.09 4.37 14.20
C TYR A 80 3.75 2.91 13.88
N PHE A 81 3.04 2.26 14.80
CA PHE A 81 2.48 0.94 14.60
C PHE A 81 1.03 0.85 15.09
N LEU A 82 0.25 0.03 14.40
CA LEU A 82 -1.08 -0.39 14.79
C LEU A 82 -1.10 -1.92 14.84
N TYR A 83 -1.30 -2.49 16.05
CA TYR A 83 -1.24 -3.92 16.30
C TYR A 83 -2.60 -4.46 16.70
N PHE A 84 -3.04 -5.51 16.02
CA PHE A 84 -4.28 -6.24 16.26
C PHE A 84 -3.97 -7.68 16.65
N GLU A 85 -4.49 -8.13 17.80
CA GLU A 85 -4.47 -9.56 18.12
C GLU A 85 -5.33 -10.34 17.11
N ALA A 86 -4.99 -11.61 16.92
CA ALA A 86 -5.81 -12.53 16.15
C ALA A 86 -7.17 -12.72 16.82
N ARG A 87 -8.24 -12.78 16.01
CA ARG A 87 -9.59 -13.13 16.52
C ARG A 87 -9.64 -14.54 17.10
N ASN A 88 -8.81 -15.45 16.54
CA ASN A 88 -8.72 -16.84 16.97
C ASN A 88 -7.33 -17.13 17.56
N ASN A 89 -7.29 -17.59 18.81
CA ASN A 89 -6.08 -18.08 19.49
C ASN A 89 -4.87 -17.13 19.41
N PRO A 90 -4.99 -15.85 19.80
CA PRO A 90 -3.92 -14.85 19.65
C PRO A 90 -2.62 -15.26 20.34
N GLU A 91 -2.69 -16.04 21.44
CA GLU A 91 -1.54 -16.54 22.20
C GLU A 91 -0.68 -17.57 21.45
N SER A 92 -1.18 -18.14 20.35
CA SER A 92 -0.44 -19.08 19.50
C SER A 92 -0.40 -18.70 18.03
N ALA A 93 -1.11 -17.64 17.66
CA ALA A 93 -1.15 -17.12 16.30
C ALA A 93 0.23 -16.58 15.86
N PRO A 94 0.66 -16.81 14.61
CA PRO A 94 1.85 -16.16 14.06
C PRO A 94 1.68 -14.64 13.96
N LEU A 95 2.77 -13.93 13.73
CA LEU A 95 2.74 -12.50 13.45
C LEU A 95 2.75 -12.26 11.94
N GLY A 96 1.86 -11.39 11.47
CA GLY A 96 1.91 -10.79 10.13
C GLY A 96 2.26 -9.31 10.24
N ILE A 97 3.22 -8.86 9.45
CA ILE A 97 3.58 -7.45 9.30
C ILE A 97 3.06 -7.00 7.93
N TYR A 98 2.36 -5.87 7.88
CA TYR A 98 1.88 -5.29 6.63
C TYR A 98 2.60 -4.00 6.30
N LEU A 99 3.10 -3.90 5.07
CA LEU A 99 3.83 -2.77 4.53
C LEU A 99 3.13 -2.31 3.24
N ALA A 100 2.44 -1.18 3.31
CA ALA A 100 1.77 -0.61 2.14
C ALA A 100 2.79 -0.11 1.10
N GLY A 101 2.32 0.06 -0.12
CA GLY A 101 3.13 0.46 -1.27
C GLY A 101 3.44 1.96 -1.34
N GLY A 102 3.07 2.57 -2.43
CA GLY A 102 3.36 3.94 -2.81
C GLY A 102 4.53 3.99 -3.81
N PRO A 103 5.75 4.32 -3.40
CA PRO A 103 6.30 4.44 -2.03
C PRO A 103 5.76 5.65 -1.28
N GLY A 104 5.51 5.47 0.03
CA GLY A 104 5.01 6.56 0.90
C GLY A 104 3.55 6.41 1.34
N GLU A 105 2.85 5.36 0.91
CA GLU A 105 1.49 5.05 1.34
C GLU A 105 1.45 4.51 2.77
N ALA A 106 0.52 5.02 3.58
CA ALA A 106 0.37 4.63 4.97
C ALA A 106 -0.24 3.22 5.11
N SER A 107 0.42 2.32 5.84
CA SER A 107 -0.12 0.97 6.12
C SER A 107 -1.38 1.01 6.98
N THR A 108 -1.58 2.07 7.76
CA THR A 108 -2.85 2.31 8.46
C THR A 108 -4.02 2.45 7.51
N TYR A 109 -3.82 2.91 6.26
CA TYR A 109 -4.85 2.87 5.23
C TYR A 109 -5.29 1.43 4.93
N ALA A 110 -4.36 0.52 4.67
CA ALA A 110 -4.67 -0.88 4.42
C ALA A 110 -5.40 -1.56 5.60
N ALA A 111 -5.13 -1.11 6.84
CA ALA A 111 -5.84 -1.60 8.03
C ALA A 111 -7.30 -1.15 8.08
N LEU A 112 -7.66 0.03 7.52
CA LEU A 112 -8.97 0.65 7.65
C LEU A 112 -9.76 0.74 6.34
N ALA A 113 -9.21 0.29 5.20
CA ALA A 113 -9.82 0.39 3.87
C ALA A 113 -10.24 -0.95 3.26
N SER A 114 -10.49 -1.96 4.07
CA SER A 114 -10.86 -3.34 3.69
C SER A 114 -9.87 -4.08 2.78
N GLU A 115 -8.60 -3.69 2.76
CA GLU A 115 -7.60 -4.45 2.01
C GLU A 115 -7.18 -5.73 2.74
N SER A 116 -6.76 -5.59 4.00
CA SER A 116 -6.27 -6.72 4.81
C SER A 116 -6.68 -6.58 6.27
N GLY A 117 -7.09 -5.39 6.67
CA GLY A 117 -7.36 -5.02 8.04
C GLY A 117 -8.70 -5.48 8.59
N PRO A 118 -8.90 -5.31 9.91
CA PRO A 118 -10.08 -5.82 10.61
C PRO A 118 -11.37 -5.09 10.28
N CYS A 119 -11.30 -3.91 9.67
CA CYS A 119 -12.48 -3.13 9.32
C CYS A 119 -12.30 -2.37 8.00
N TYR A 120 -13.36 -1.70 7.61
CA TYR A 120 -13.32 -0.58 6.67
C TYR A 120 -14.14 0.59 7.21
N VAL A 121 -13.65 1.79 6.96
CA VAL A 121 -14.37 3.02 7.29
C VAL A 121 -15.53 3.18 6.32
N ASN A 122 -16.71 3.52 6.84
CA ASN A 122 -17.89 3.76 6.01
C ASN A 122 -17.70 5.01 5.13
N SER A 123 -18.52 5.14 4.10
CA SER A 123 -18.38 6.19 3.09
C SER A 123 -18.54 7.62 3.61
N ASN A 124 -19.12 7.81 4.79
CA ASN A 124 -19.26 9.12 5.42
C ASN A 124 -18.11 9.46 6.41
N GLY A 125 -17.14 8.56 6.56
CA GLY A 125 -15.96 8.79 7.39
C GLY A 125 -16.24 8.88 8.90
N THR A 126 -17.37 8.36 9.39
CA THR A 126 -17.79 8.54 10.80
C THR A 126 -17.72 7.29 11.64
N ASP A 127 -17.70 6.10 11.01
CA ASP A 127 -17.76 4.84 11.71
C ASP A 127 -17.07 3.73 10.89
N THR A 128 -16.90 2.56 11.49
CA THR A 128 -16.27 1.40 10.87
C THR A 128 -17.18 0.19 10.82
N VAL A 129 -16.97 -0.65 9.82
CA VAL A 129 -17.65 -1.93 9.66
C VAL A 129 -16.60 -3.05 9.69
N LEU A 130 -16.83 -4.09 10.48
CA LEU A 130 -15.91 -5.23 10.56
C LEU A 130 -15.74 -5.91 9.19
N ASN A 131 -14.50 -6.20 8.85
CA ASN A 131 -14.15 -7.01 7.71
C ASN A 131 -14.18 -8.50 8.09
N PRO A 132 -15.07 -9.32 7.50
CA PRO A 132 -15.11 -10.76 7.77
C PRO A 132 -13.90 -11.50 7.18
N TRP A 133 -13.21 -10.90 6.20
CA TRP A 133 -12.06 -11.49 5.51
C TRP A 133 -10.73 -10.88 5.99
N SER A 134 -10.70 -10.34 7.18
CA SER A 134 -9.51 -9.74 7.76
C SER A 134 -8.40 -10.75 8.04
N PHE A 135 -7.17 -10.34 7.78
CA PHE A 135 -5.98 -11.13 8.06
C PHE A 135 -5.82 -11.43 9.56
N ASN A 136 -6.30 -10.55 10.45
CA ASN A 136 -6.29 -10.83 11.88
C ASN A 136 -7.30 -11.90 12.33
N THR A 137 -8.02 -12.55 11.42
CA THR A 137 -8.86 -13.68 11.80
C THR A 137 -8.05 -14.79 12.47
N ASN A 138 -6.86 -15.12 11.97
CA ASN A 138 -6.02 -16.21 12.49
C ASN A 138 -4.55 -15.80 12.72
N VAL A 139 -4.19 -14.55 12.52
CA VAL A 139 -2.82 -14.03 12.58
C VAL A 139 -2.81 -12.73 13.38
N ASN A 140 -1.89 -12.57 14.31
CA ASN A 140 -1.65 -11.28 14.94
C ASN A 140 -1.09 -10.32 13.90
N MET A 141 -1.74 -9.18 13.65
CA MET A 141 -1.36 -8.27 12.58
C MET A 141 -0.74 -6.98 13.08
N LEU A 142 0.37 -6.59 12.47
CA LEU A 142 1.12 -5.37 12.75
C LEU A 142 1.21 -4.53 11.46
N TYR A 143 0.54 -3.38 11.46
CA TYR A 143 0.60 -2.39 10.38
C TYR A 143 1.59 -1.32 10.77
N ILE A 144 2.55 -1.02 9.91
CA ILE A 144 3.64 -0.07 10.19
C ILE A 144 3.62 1.01 9.12
N ASP A 145 3.40 2.26 9.53
CA ASP A 145 3.59 3.39 8.62
C ASP A 145 5.09 3.62 8.43
N GLN A 146 5.59 3.40 7.22
CA GLN A 146 7.01 3.47 6.90
C GLN A 146 7.22 3.92 5.44
N PRO A 147 8.36 4.57 5.16
CA PRO A 147 9.42 5.06 6.06
C PRO A 147 8.96 6.25 6.95
N SER A 148 9.88 6.84 7.72
CA SER A 148 9.61 8.10 8.45
C SER A 148 8.98 9.14 7.51
N GLN A 149 8.04 9.94 7.99
CA GLN A 149 7.20 10.90 7.24
C GLN A 149 6.04 10.27 6.45
N THR A 150 5.77 8.99 6.63
CA THR A 150 4.59 8.31 6.07
C THR A 150 3.51 8.19 7.13
N GLY A 151 2.26 8.56 6.79
CA GLY A 151 1.10 8.40 7.65
C GLY A 151 1.28 9.08 9.01
N LEU A 152 1.33 8.27 10.07
CA LEU A 152 1.52 8.73 11.44
C LEU A 152 2.99 8.62 11.93
N SER A 153 3.93 8.21 11.07
CA SER A 153 5.35 8.17 11.40
C SER A 153 6.06 9.48 11.10
N TYR A 154 7.00 9.88 11.96
CA TYR A 154 7.68 11.17 11.82
C TYR A 154 9.09 11.16 12.40
N SER A 155 9.94 12.07 11.92
CA SER A 155 11.20 12.44 12.58
C SER A 155 10.96 13.59 13.56
N SER A 156 10.49 14.71 13.08
CA SER A 156 10.00 15.84 13.86
C SER A 156 8.68 16.35 13.31
N LEU A 157 8.00 17.20 14.07
CA LEU A 157 6.68 17.71 13.73
C LEU A 157 6.72 19.17 13.33
N ILE A 158 5.87 19.55 12.39
CA ILE A 158 5.63 20.92 11.96
C ILE A 158 4.14 21.22 11.99
N ASN A 159 3.79 22.48 12.17
CA ASN A 159 2.46 22.96 11.84
C ASN A 159 2.45 23.40 10.37
N GLY A 160 1.33 23.20 9.69
CA GLY A 160 1.24 23.54 8.28
C GLY A 160 -0.16 23.37 7.70
N THR A 161 -0.26 23.61 6.41
CA THR A 161 -1.43 23.31 5.60
C THR A 161 -1.20 22.02 4.80
N TYR A 162 -2.26 21.30 4.56
CA TYR A 162 -2.28 20.09 3.74
C TYR A 162 -3.25 20.28 2.58
N ASP A 163 -2.75 20.13 1.37
CA ASP A 163 -3.56 20.14 0.15
C ASP A 163 -4.01 18.71 -0.14
N LEU A 164 -5.33 18.50 -0.17
CA LEU A 164 -5.92 17.17 -0.41
C LEU A 164 -5.87 16.73 -1.88
N GLU A 165 -5.59 17.65 -2.81
CA GLU A 165 -5.50 17.33 -4.23
C GLU A 165 -4.07 16.95 -4.61
N SER A 166 -3.10 17.78 -4.22
CA SER A 166 -1.68 17.53 -4.50
C SER A 166 -1.00 16.67 -3.44
N LEU A 167 -1.62 16.49 -2.27
CA LEU A 167 -1.05 15.84 -1.08
C LEU A 167 0.15 16.58 -0.48
N ASP A 168 0.34 17.84 -0.85
CA ASP A 168 1.46 18.63 -0.37
C ASP A 168 1.22 19.18 1.05
N ILE A 169 2.26 19.10 1.88
CA ILE A 169 2.31 19.73 3.19
C ILE A 169 3.19 20.98 3.09
N THR A 170 2.57 22.14 3.30
CA THR A 170 3.28 23.43 3.35
C THR A 170 3.46 23.87 4.78
N PRO A 171 4.71 24.00 5.30
CA PRO A 171 4.97 24.51 6.65
C PRO A 171 4.45 25.93 6.82
N GLU A 172 3.71 26.16 7.91
CA GLU A 172 3.20 27.49 8.26
C GLU A 172 3.37 27.78 9.74
N ASN A 173 3.72 29.04 10.05
CA ASN A 173 3.82 29.49 11.42
C ASN A 173 2.50 30.15 11.84
N PHE A 174 1.57 29.35 12.35
CA PHE A 174 0.29 29.85 12.85
C PHE A 174 0.50 30.63 14.16
N THR A 175 0.42 31.95 14.11
CA THR A 175 0.26 32.75 15.32
C THR A 175 -1.19 32.65 15.78
N ILE A 176 -1.44 32.24 16.99
CA ILE A 176 -2.64 32.28 17.88
C ILE A 176 -4.05 32.23 17.24
N SER A 177 -4.23 32.57 15.97
CA SER A 177 -5.51 32.47 15.24
C SER A 177 -5.42 31.44 14.13
N SER A 178 -6.42 30.58 14.09
CA SER A 178 -6.60 29.62 12.99
C SER A 178 -6.48 30.30 11.63
N PRO A 179 -5.93 29.64 10.61
CA PRO A 179 -5.90 30.18 9.26
C PRO A 179 -7.27 30.59 8.80
N SER A 180 -7.37 31.71 8.13
CA SER A 180 -8.65 32.32 7.68
C SER A 180 -9.35 31.56 6.56
N THR A 181 -8.70 30.55 5.97
CA THR A 181 -9.22 29.79 4.82
C THR A 181 -9.02 28.29 5.03
N VAL A 182 -10.01 27.65 5.60
CA VAL A 182 -10.25 26.22 5.42
C VAL A 182 -11.28 26.10 4.31
N ASN A 183 -10.90 25.43 3.23
CA ASN A 183 -11.85 25.10 2.16
C ASN A 183 -11.88 23.59 1.95
N GLY A 184 -12.63 23.09 0.98
CA GLY A 184 -12.80 21.67 0.76
C GLY A 184 -11.55 20.92 0.29
N THR A 185 -10.49 21.63 -0.09
CA THR A 185 -9.24 21.06 -0.59
C THR A 185 -8.05 21.34 0.33
N PHE A 186 -8.17 22.26 1.30
CA PHE A 186 -7.09 22.61 2.22
C PHE A 186 -7.48 22.39 3.67
N GLY A 187 -6.69 21.56 4.37
CA GLY A 187 -6.71 21.43 5.82
C GLY A 187 -5.49 22.10 6.46
N TYR A 188 -5.55 22.35 7.77
CA TYR A 188 -4.39 22.72 8.56
C TYR A 188 -4.27 21.79 9.78
N GLY A 189 -3.06 21.65 10.31
CA GLY A 189 -2.82 20.79 11.45
C GLY A 189 -1.35 20.67 11.80
N THR A 190 -1.01 19.57 12.45
CA THR A 190 0.36 19.14 12.75
C THR A 190 0.70 17.95 11.86
N PHE A 191 1.84 18.00 11.20
CA PHE A 191 2.27 17.00 10.22
C PHE A 191 3.74 16.63 10.43
N PRO A 192 4.23 15.53 9.81
CA PRO A 192 5.66 15.26 9.74
C PRO A 192 6.39 16.43 9.07
N ASN A 193 7.65 16.68 9.49
CA ASN A 193 8.51 17.61 8.77
C ASN A 193 8.67 17.12 7.31
N GLN A 194 9.01 18.07 6.42
CA GLN A 194 9.19 17.77 4.99
C GLN A 194 10.67 17.75 4.59
N ASP A 195 11.55 17.48 5.57
CA ASP A 195 13.00 17.46 5.36
C ASP A 195 13.43 16.10 4.77
N VAL A 196 13.86 16.10 3.52
CA VAL A 196 14.33 14.93 2.78
C VAL A 196 15.50 14.20 3.45
N SER A 197 16.24 14.87 4.33
CA SER A 197 17.37 14.27 5.06
C SER A 197 16.95 13.46 6.29
N THR A 198 15.66 13.46 6.64
CA THR A 198 15.12 12.79 7.84
C THR A 198 14.16 11.66 7.53
N THR A 199 14.34 11.06 6.36
CA THR A 199 13.61 9.88 5.93
C THR A 199 14.51 8.97 5.09
N ALA A 200 14.07 7.71 4.87
CA ALA A 200 14.74 6.81 3.94
C ALA A 200 14.54 7.28 2.49
N ASN A 201 15.56 7.09 1.69
CA ASN A 201 15.58 7.46 0.27
C ASN A 201 15.83 6.25 -0.66
N THR A 202 15.95 5.05 -0.09
CA THR A 202 16.03 3.78 -0.82
C THR A 202 15.28 2.68 -0.07
N THR A 203 14.89 1.63 -0.78
CA THR A 203 14.30 0.42 -0.20
C THR A 203 15.19 -0.20 0.88
N VAL A 204 16.50 -0.26 0.63
CA VAL A 204 17.48 -0.82 1.58
C VAL A 204 17.57 0.00 2.87
N THR A 205 17.59 1.33 2.77
CA THR A 205 17.63 2.18 3.98
C THR A 205 16.33 2.12 4.76
N ALA A 206 15.18 1.99 4.09
CA ALA A 206 13.89 1.77 4.74
C ALA A 206 13.84 0.40 5.45
N ALA A 207 14.32 -0.66 4.82
CA ALA A 207 14.36 -2.00 5.42
C ALA A 207 15.29 -2.07 6.64
N LYS A 208 16.43 -1.38 6.62
CA LYS A 208 17.30 -1.22 7.80
C LYS A 208 16.59 -0.48 8.93
N ALA A 209 15.88 0.60 8.64
CA ALA A 209 15.08 1.31 9.64
C ALA A 209 14.00 0.39 10.25
N LEU A 210 13.36 -0.45 9.42
CA LEU A 210 12.40 -1.44 9.88
C LEU A 210 13.04 -2.55 10.72
N TRP A 211 14.29 -2.95 10.44
CA TRP A 211 15.00 -3.86 11.33
C TRP A 211 15.23 -3.21 12.71
N HIS A 212 15.70 -1.98 12.77
CA HIS A 212 15.85 -1.27 14.05
C HIS A 212 14.52 -1.18 14.81
N PHE A 213 13.41 -0.90 14.12
CA PHE A 213 12.09 -0.98 14.73
C PHE A 213 11.80 -2.39 15.26
N ALA A 214 11.95 -3.42 14.43
CA ALA A 214 11.58 -4.81 14.71
C ALA A 214 12.38 -5.39 15.89
N GLU A 215 13.69 -5.13 15.95
CA GLU A 215 14.58 -5.55 17.03
C GLU A 215 14.07 -5.10 18.39
N HIS A 216 13.68 -3.83 18.48
CA HIS A 216 13.19 -3.23 19.73
C HIS A 216 11.75 -3.66 20.03
N TRP A 217 10.89 -3.67 19.04
CA TRP A 217 9.48 -4.06 19.20
C TRP A 217 9.36 -5.53 19.61
N PHE A 218 10.02 -6.45 18.91
CA PHE A 218 9.99 -7.88 19.23
C PHE A 218 10.55 -8.19 20.61
N SER A 219 11.60 -7.48 21.03
CA SER A 219 12.23 -7.74 22.33
C SER A 219 11.45 -7.19 23.50
N SER A 220 10.71 -6.09 23.34
CA SER A 220 10.35 -5.24 24.46
C SER A 220 8.89 -4.79 24.50
N PHE A 221 8.10 -4.96 23.41
CA PHE A 221 6.67 -4.67 23.44
C PHE A 221 5.94 -5.72 24.28
N PRO A 222 5.40 -5.37 25.46
CA PRO A 222 4.95 -6.36 26.44
C PRO A 222 3.63 -7.05 26.04
N GLU A 223 2.85 -6.44 25.16
CA GLU A 223 1.58 -7.00 24.70
C GLU A 223 1.76 -8.01 23.55
N TYR A 224 2.97 -8.16 23.01
CA TYR A 224 3.32 -9.21 22.05
C TYR A 224 3.71 -10.49 22.79
N THR A 225 2.71 -11.33 23.10
CA THR A 225 2.86 -12.49 23.99
C THR A 225 2.71 -13.84 23.31
N THR A 226 2.58 -13.88 21.96
CA THR A 226 2.41 -15.14 21.24
C THR A 226 3.54 -16.14 21.47
N SER A 227 3.19 -17.42 21.54
CA SER A 227 4.15 -18.54 21.57
C SER A 227 4.69 -18.90 20.17
N SER A 228 4.05 -18.41 19.12
CA SER A 228 4.50 -18.63 17.73
C SER A 228 5.86 -17.98 17.49
N LYS A 229 6.70 -18.68 16.73
CA LYS A 229 8.03 -18.20 16.30
C LYS A 229 8.03 -17.66 14.88
N LYS A 230 6.87 -17.70 14.23
CA LYS A 230 6.72 -17.43 12.81
C LYS A 230 6.34 -15.96 12.59
N ILE A 231 7.07 -15.32 11.69
CA ILE A 231 6.79 -13.98 11.20
C ILE A 231 6.47 -14.09 9.71
N SER A 232 5.45 -13.40 9.25
CA SER A 232 5.19 -13.20 7.82
C SER A 232 5.14 -11.73 7.49
N LEU A 233 5.60 -11.35 6.28
CA LEU A 233 5.54 -9.99 5.78
C LEU A 233 4.62 -9.95 4.57
N TRP A 234 3.74 -8.97 4.52
CA TRP A 234 2.74 -8.78 3.48
C TRP A 234 2.74 -7.35 2.99
N GLY A 235 2.43 -7.14 1.73
CA GLY A 235 2.35 -5.79 1.17
C GLY A 235 1.74 -5.77 -0.22
N ASN A 236 1.46 -4.56 -0.71
CA ASN A 236 0.89 -4.32 -2.03
C ASN A 236 1.77 -3.36 -2.83
N SER A 237 1.65 -3.36 -4.15
CA SER A 237 2.26 -2.35 -5.02
C SER A 237 3.79 -2.24 -4.83
N TYR A 238 4.30 -1.09 -4.38
CA TYR A 238 5.71 -0.92 -4.02
C TYR A 238 6.13 -1.83 -2.83
N GLY A 239 5.18 -2.43 -2.13
CA GLY A 239 5.43 -3.54 -1.21
C GLY A 239 6.16 -4.72 -1.87
N GLY A 240 6.12 -4.82 -3.20
CA GLY A 240 6.95 -5.75 -3.97
C GLY A 240 8.45 -5.55 -3.80
N PHE A 241 8.89 -4.34 -3.45
CA PHE A 241 10.27 -4.03 -3.05
C PHE A 241 10.43 -4.07 -1.52
N TRP A 242 9.50 -3.45 -0.77
CA TRP A 242 9.58 -3.38 0.69
C TRP A 242 9.64 -4.74 1.36
N VAL A 243 8.76 -5.66 0.96
CA VAL A 243 8.55 -6.94 1.64
C VAL A 243 9.75 -7.89 1.50
N PRO A 244 10.28 -8.18 0.29
CA PRO A 244 11.44 -9.05 0.15
C PRO A 244 12.68 -8.51 0.86
N GLU A 245 13.06 -7.25 0.63
CA GLU A 245 14.24 -6.65 1.25
C GLU A 245 14.12 -6.63 2.78
N THR A 246 12.96 -6.22 3.33
CA THR A 246 12.75 -6.23 4.79
C THR A 246 12.80 -7.65 5.36
N ALA A 247 12.28 -8.64 4.64
CA ALA A 247 12.32 -10.04 5.06
C ALA A 247 13.75 -10.58 5.08
N VAL A 248 14.58 -10.21 4.09
CA VAL A 248 16.01 -10.55 4.06
C VAL A 248 16.74 -9.89 5.24
N GLN A 249 16.55 -8.57 5.44
CA GLN A 249 17.17 -7.85 6.57
C GLN A 249 16.82 -8.50 7.92
N ILE A 250 15.53 -8.76 8.17
CA ILE A 250 15.09 -9.43 9.40
C ILE A 250 15.72 -10.83 9.52
N SER A 251 15.73 -11.64 8.45
CA SER A 251 16.26 -13.01 8.46
C SER A 251 17.74 -13.01 8.77
N GLU A 252 18.54 -12.20 8.09
CA GLU A 252 19.98 -12.12 8.28
C GLU A 252 20.35 -11.64 9.69
N HIS A 253 19.68 -10.61 10.18
CA HIS A 253 19.93 -10.13 11.52
C HIS A 253 19.53 -11.14 12.61
N LEU A 254 18.40 -11.85 12.46
CA LEU A 254 18.00 -12.90 13.40
C LEU A 254 18.98 -14.08 13.43
N LYS A 255 19.57 -14.46 12.30
CA LYS A 255 20.62 -15.50 12.22
C LYS A 255 21.90 -15.08 12.94
N ASN A 256 22.28 -13.81 12.83
CA ASN A 256 23.54 -13.26 13.31
C ASN A 256 23.48 -12.69 14.75
N LEU A 257 22.36 -12.88 15.47
CA LEU A 257 22.24 -12.45 16.87
C LEU A 257 23.27 -13.14 17.77
N THR A 258 23.91 -12.36 18.63
CA THR A 258 24.79 -12.89 19.69
C THR A 258 23.98 -13.65 20.74
N ASP A 259 24.60 -14.56 21.46
CA ASP A 259 23.92 -15.36 22.49
C ASP A 259 23.35 -14.53 23.63
N SER A 260 23.94 -13.36 23.89
CA SER A 260 23.46 -12.39 24.91
C SER A 260 22.29 -11.52 24.44
N HIS A 261 21.95 -11.56 23.15
CA HIS A 261 20.90 -10.70 22.61
C HIS A 261 19.50 -11.14 23.10
N PRO A 262 18.62 -10.22 23.55
CA PRO A 262 17.29 -10.55 24.10
C PRO A 262 16.39 -11.37 23.15
N LEU A 263 16.56 -11.19 21.82
CA LEU A 263 15.77 -11.93 20.82
C LEU A 263 16.29 -13.35 20.56
N LYS A 264 17.52 -13.69 20.94
CA LYS A 264 18.11 -15.01 20.66
C LYS A 264 17.25 -16.15 21.20
N THR A 265 16.74 -15.97 22.42
CA THR A 265 15.89 -16.98 23.09
C THR A 265 14.48 -17.09 22.49
N LYS A 266 14.04 -16.05 21.75
CA LYS A 266 12.72 -16.07 21.11
C LYS A 266 12.70 -16.97 19.86
N ASN A 267 13.83 -17.24 19.25
CA ASN A 267 13.99 -18.10 18.09
C ASN A 267 12.99 -17.77 16.96
N LEU A 268 12.82 -16.47 16.70
CA LEU A 268 11.94 -15.97 15.65
C LEU A 268 12.51 -16.28 14.27
N ARG A 269 11.64 -16.46 13.30
CA ARG A 269 12.03 -16.64 11.90
C ARG A 269 11.00 -16.05 10.95
N VAL A 270 11.44 -15.55 9.82
CA VAL A 270 10.58 -15.26 8.67
C VAL A 270 10.12 -16.60 8.09
N ASP A 271 8.81 -16.82 8.02
CA ASP A 271 8.20 -18.10 7.61
C ASP A 271 7.43 -17.96 6.29
N ALA A 272 6.95 -16.75 5.96
CA ALA A 272 6.26 -16.48 4.72
C ALA A 272 6.37 -15.00 4.32
N ILE A 273 6.29 -14.74 3.02
CA ILE A 273 5.99 -13.41 2.47
C ILE A 273 4.81 -13.49 1.49
N GLY A 274 4.09 -12.38 1.34
CA GLY A 274 3.02 -12.27 0.36
C GLY A 274 2.95 -10.87 -0.24
N ILE A 275 2.76 -10.82 -1.54
CA ILE A 275 2.79 -9.59 -2.32
C ILE A 275 1.54 -9.56 -3.19
N THR A 276 0.73 -8.51 -3.03
CA THR A 276 -0.45 -8.27 -3.85
C THR A 276 -0.15 -7.19 -4.87
N ASN A 277 -0.34 -7.49 -6.16
CA ASN A 277 -0.08 -6.55 -7.27
C ASN A 277 1.25 -5.80 -7.12
N GLY A 278 2.32 -6.55 -6.79
CA GLY A 278 3.63 -5.97 -6.51
C GLY A 278 4.47 -5.76 -7.76
N CYS A 279 5.08 -4.60 -7.84
CA CYS A 279 6.22 -4.37 -8.71
C CYS A 279 7.47 -4.89 -7.98
N ILE A 280 8.15 -5.92 -8.50
CA ILE A 280 9.22 -6.60 -7.76
C ILE A 280 10.58 -6.35 -8.38
N ASP A 281 10.67 -6.53 -9.69
CA ASP A 281 11.91 -6.34 -10.44
C ASP A 281 11.60 -5.90 -11.87
N PHE A 282 11.90 -4.65 -12.17
CA PHE A 282 11.60 -4.09 -13.48
C PHE A 282 12.43 -4.68 -14.62
N GLU A 283 13.62 -5.22 -14.39
CA GLU A 283 14.38 -5.88 -15.45
C GLU A 283 13.62 -7.06 -16.07
N TYR A 284 12.89 -7.81 -15.22
CA TYR A 284 12.15 -8.99 -15.64
C TYR A 284 10.67 -8.72 -15.95
N SER A 285 10.09 -7.66 -15.38
CA SER A 285 8.66 -7.39 -15.54
C SER A 285 8.32 -6.46 -16.71
N MET A 286 9.28 -5.70 -17.26
CA MET A 286 9.01 -4.66 -18.28
C MET A 286 8.37 -5.19 -19.55
N GLU A 287 8.78 -6.36 -20.06
CA GLU A 287 8.14 -6.97 -21.24
C GLU A 287 6.67 -7.29 -20.98
N GLY A 288 6.33 -7.69 -19.75
CA GLY A 288 4.97 -8.00 -19.34
C GLY A 288 3.99 -6.83 -19.44
N TYR A 289 4.46 -5.57 -19.36
CA TYR A 289 3.62 -4.39 -19.62
C TYR A 289 3.17 -4.34 -21.08
N LEU A 290 4.10 -4.58 -22.00
CA LEU A 290 3.80 -4.59 -23.44
C LEU A 290 2.92 -5.78 -23.82
N ASP A 291 3.20 -6.94 -23.25
CA ASP A 291 2.38 -8.14 -23.44
C ASP A 291 0.94 -7.89 -22.97
N PHE A 292 0.77 -7.32 -21.77
CA PHE A 292 -0.55 -6.98 -21.26
C PHE A 292 -1.28 -5.97 -22.14
N ALA A 293 -0.59 -4.93 -22.59
CA ALA A 293 -1.18 -3.90 -23.43
C ALA A 293 -1.67 -4.43 -24.79
N ASN A 294 -1.02 -5.47 -25.31
CA ASN A 294 -1.28 -6.00 -26.64
C ASN A 294 -2.03 -7.35 -26.65
N ASN A 295 -1.90 -8.13 -25.58
CA ASN A 295 -2.47 -9.46 -25.46
C ASN A 295 -2.87 -9.77 -24.01
N ASN A 296 -3.98 -9.22 -23.55
CA ASN A 296 -4.53 -9.52 -22.23
C ASN A 296 -5.67 -10.54 -22.30
N THR A 297 -6.08 -11.07 -21.14
CA THR A 297 -7.12 -12.10 -21.06
C THR A 297 -8.53 -11.59 -21.27
N TYR A 298 -8.72 -10.29 -21.44
CA TYR A 298 -9.97 -9.63 -21.79
C TYR A 298 -10.14 -9.46 -23.31
N GLY A 299 -9.13 -9.80 -24.11
CA GLY A 299 -9.14 -9.65 -25.54
C GLY A 299 -9.11 -8.21 -26.04
N VAL A 300 -8.72 -7.27 -25.17
CA VAL A 300 -8.56 -5.86 -25.53
C VAL A 300 -7.15 -5.63 -26.05
N LYS A 301 -7.05 -5.03 -27.21
CA LYS A 301 -5.78 -4.61 -27.80
C LYS A 301 -5.67 -3.10 -27.68
N PHE A 302 -4.87 -2.64 -26.71
CA PHE A 302 -4.72 -1.21 -26.45
C PHE A 302 -3.75 -0.54 -27.43
N LEU A 303 -2.73 -1.25 -27.92
CA LEU A 303 -1.70 -0.65 -28.79
C LEU A 303 -1.92 -1.05 -30.25
N PRO A 304 -1.92 -0.08 -31.19
CA PRO A 304 -1.66 -0.34 -32.59
C PRO A 304 -0.32 -1.05 -32.78
N GLN A 305 -0.22 -1.90 -33.79
CA GLN A 305 0.95 -2.76 -34.01
C GLN A 305 2.27 -1.96 -34.12
N ASN A 306 2.25 -0.83 -34.81
CA ASN A 306 3.42 0.04 -34.99
C ASN A 306 3.90 0.65 -33.65
N LEU A 307 2.99 1.04 -32.75
CA LEU A 307 3.35 1.57 -31.43
C LEU A 307 3.88 0.47 -30.51
N TYR A 308 3.30 -0.73 -30.59
CA TYR A 308 3.84 -1.89 -29.87
C TYR A 308 5.27 -2.21 -30.29
N GLU A 309 5.56 -2.26 -31.60
CA GLU A 309 6.89 -2.52 -32.16
C GLU A 309 7.89 -1.42 -31.79
N GLU A 310 7.47 -0.17 -31.78
CA GLU A 310 8.29 0.95 -31.34
C GLU A 310 8.62 0.85 -29.84
N ALA A 311 7.62 0.62 -29.01
CA ALA A 311 7.81 0.46 -27.57
C ALA A 311 8.69 -0.76 -27.25
N HIS A 312 8.49 -1.89 -27.91
CA HIS A 312 9.34 -3.08 -27.77
C HIS A 312 10.79 -2.81 -28.22
N THR A 313 10.97 -2.09 -29.33
CA THR A 313 12.29 -1.66 -29.78
C THR A 313 12.98 -0.75 -28.76
N ASN A 314 12.26 0.23 -28.21
CA ASN A 314 12.79 1.13 -27.19
C ASN A 314 13.11 0.40 -25.87
N LEU A 315 12.40 -0.68 -25.57
CA LEU A 315 12.70 -1.52 -24.42
C LEU A 315 13.97 -2.34 -24.63
N THR A 316 14.16 -2.98 -25.79
CA THR A 316 15.14 -4.06 -26.01
C THR A 316 16.37 -3.69 -26.83
N LYS A 317 16.37 -2.55 -27.58
CA LYS A 317 17.52 -2.12 -28.39
C LYS A 317 18.76 -1.86 -27.52
N PRO A 318 19.99 -1.95 -28.07
CA PRO A 318 21.19 -1.49 -27.38
C PRO A 318 21.04 -0.06 -26.87
N GLY A 319 21.29 0.17 -25.56
CA GLY A 319 21.04 1.43 -24.87
C GLY A 319 19.56 1.72 -24.61
N GLY A 320 18.66 0.79 -24.82
CA GLY A 320 17.25 0.88 -24.44
C GLY A 320 17.01 0.65 -22.94
N CYS A 321 15.73 0.58 -22.55
CA CYS A 321 15.35 0.55 -21.14
C CYS A 321 16.02 -0.58 -20.36
N LEU A 322 16.03 -1.82 -20.88
CA LEU A 322 16.65 -2.96 -20.18
C LEU A 322 18.16 -2.78 -19.99
N ASP A 323 18.88 -2.22 -20.97
CA ASP A 323 20.29 -1.92 -20.83
C ASP A 323 20.54 -0.79 -19.82
N MET A 324 19.67 0.23 -19.80
CA MET A 324 19.75 1.33 -18.84
C MET A 324 19.52 0.83 -17.41
N ILE A 325 18.58 -0.10 -17.18
CA ILE A 325 18.37 -0.74 -15.87
C ILE A 325 19.65 -1.44 -15.41
N LYS A 326 20.27 -2.23 -16.28
CA LYS A 326 21.56 -2.91 -15.98
C LYS A 326 22.67 -1.93 -15.65
N GLN A 327 22.75 -0.81 -16.39
CA GLN A 327 23.74 0.25 -16.13
C GLN A 327 23.50 0.94 -14.79
N CYS A 328 22.23 1.27 -14.46
CA CYS A 328 21.87 1.83 -13.16
C CYS A 328 22.28 0.90 -12.02
N ARG A 329 21.94 -0.39 -12.09
CA ARG A 329 22.30 -1.40 -11.09
C ARG A 329 23.82 -1.57 -10.95
N GLN A 330 24.53 -1.65 -12.07
CA GLN A 330 25.99 -1.73 -12.05
C GLN A 330 26.64 -0.49 -11.43
N ALA A 331 26.12 0.70 -11.75
CA ALA A 331 26.56 1.95 -11.14
C ALA A 331 26.28 1.95 -9.62
N GLY A 332 25.15 1.40 -9.18
CA GLY A 332 24.82 1.21 -7.76
C GLY A 332 25.81 0.31 -7.06
N ILE A 333 26.09 -0.86 -7.61
CA ILE A 333 27.04 -1.85 -7.03
C ILE A 333 28.43 -1.23 -6.85
N VAL A 334 28.90 -0.45 -7.82
CA VAL A 334 30.26 0.13 -7.79
C VAL A 334 30.32 1.42 -6.98
N GLY A 335 29.36 2.33 -7.18
CA GLY A 335 29.40 3.68 -6.65
C GLY A 335 28.69 3.86 -5.30
N ASP A 336 27.76 2.96 -4.95
CA ASP A 336 27.01 2.98 -3.69
C ASP A 336 26.65 1.54 -3.25
N PRO A 337 27.65 0.73 -2.90
CA PRO A 337 27.46 -0.70 -2.59
C PRO A 337 26.58 -0.96 -1.37
N GLY A 338 26.38 0.05 -0.50
CA GLY A 338 25.46 -0.01 0.63
C GLY A 338 24.02 0.38 0.28
N PHE A 339 23.76 0.73 -0.97
CA PHE A 339 22.47 1.24 -1.46
C PHE A 339 21.92 2.39 -0.61
N SER A 340 22.82 3.27 -0.16
CA SER A 340 22.49 4.38 0.75
C SER A 340 21.68 5.50 0.08
N GLY A 341 21.66 5.58 -1.27
CA GLY A 341 21.05 6.68 -1.99
C GLY A 341 21.82 8.02 -1.93
N ASN A 342 23.04 8.01 -1.39
CA ASN A 342 23.81 9.26 -1.16
C ASN A 342 24.81 9.60 -2.28
N ASN A 343 24.95 8.75 -3.30
CA ASN A 343 25.83 9.02 -4.44
C ASN A 343 25.06 9.71 -5.58
N ALA A 344 25.25 11.03 -5.72
CA ALA A 344 24.55 11.84 -6.71
C ALA A 344 24.76 11.38 -8.18
N THR A 345 25.93 10.79 -8.50
CA THR A 345 26.21 10.27 -9.84
C THR A 345 25.38 9.01 -10.12
N VAL A 346 25.32 8.09 -9.17
CA VAL A 346 24.49 6.87 -9.25
C VAL A 346 23.02 7.26 -9.34
N ASN A 347 22.57 8.17 -8.47
CA ASN A 347 21.18 8.63 -8.44
C ASN A 347 20.76 9.18 -9.80
N ARG A 348 21.59 10.04 -10.42
CA ARG A 348 21.30 10.60 -11.75
C ARG A 348 21.18 9.51 -12.83
N ILE A 349 22.08 8.54 -12.87
CA ILE A 349 22.02 7.43 -13.83
C ILE A 349 20.71 6.65 -13.67
N CYS A 350 20.29 6.41 -12.42
CA CYS A 350 19.07 5.68 -12.14
C CYS A 350 17.81 6.52 -12.36
N GLU A 351 17.86 7.83 -12.13
CA GLU A 351 16.80 8.78 -12.50
C GLU A 351 16.60 8.84 -14.02
N ASP A 352 17.69 8.97 -14.80
CA ASP A 352 17.63 8.94 -16.28
C ASP A 352 17.01 7.61 -16.77
N THR A 353 17.35 6.51 -16.13
CA THR A 353 16.74 5.18 -16.40
C THR A 353 15.25 5.20 -16.12
N PHE A 354 14.84 5.71 -14.94
CA PHE A 354 13.43 5.83 -14.58
C PHE A 354 12.66 6.65 -15.63
N LEU A 355 13.12 7.85 -15.96
CA LEU A 355 12.46 8.75 -16.92
C LEU A 355 12.29 8.09 -18.29
N TYR A 356 13.32 7.37 -18.76
CA TYR A 356 13.24 6.68 -20.05
C TYR A 356 12.27 5.51 -20.02
N CYS A 357 12.37 4.65 -19.02
CA CYS A 357 11.57 3.42 -18.90
C CYS A 357 10.12 3.69 -18.49
N TYR A 358 9.85 4.78 -17.74
CA TYR A 358 8.52 5.12 -17.24
C TYR A 358 7.51 5.40 -18.37
N SER A 359 7.98 5.81 -19.54
CA SER A 359 7.16 5.97 -20.73
C SER A 359 6.45 4.66 -21.13
N VAL A 360 7.08 3.50 -20.92
CA VAL A 360 6.47 2.17 -21.16
C VAL A 360 5.43 1.85 -20.10
N ILE A 361 5.71 2.13 -18.83
CA ILE A 361 4.81 1.86 -17.70
C ILE A 361 3.52 2.69 -17.80
N ASN A 362 3.61 3.92 -18.29
CA ASN A 362 2.47 4.83 -18.41
C ASN A 362 1.78 4.82 -19.77
N LEU A 363 2.18 3.95 -20.68
CA LEU A 363 1.73 3.97 -22.07
C LEU A 363 0.20 3.89 -22.20
N LEU A 364 -0.48 3.02 -21.44
CA LEU A 364 -1.94 2.91 -21.52
C LEU A 364 -2.65 4.14 -20.96
N ASN A 365 -2.17 4.68 -19.85
CA ASN A 365 -2.77 5.88 -19.26
C ASN A 365 -2.69 7.06 -20.23
N THR A 366 -1.56 7.21 -20.91
CA THR A 366 -1.32 8.31 -21.86
C THR A 366 -2.16 8.20 -23.14
N LEU A 367 -2.43 6.97 -23.61
CA LEU A 367 -3.03 6.76 -24.93
C LEU A 367 -4.52 6.43 -24.91
N HIS A 368 -5.06 5.90 -23.82
CA HIS A 368 -6.38 5.26 -23.82
C HIS A 368 -7.35 5.74 -22.74
N ASN A 369 -7.01 6.75 -21.96
CA ASN A 369 -7.88 7.27 -20.90
C ASN A 369 -8.43 6.17 -19.96
N VAL A 370 -7.63 5.13 -19.68
CA VAL A 370 -7.96 4.10 -18.69
C VAL A 370 -7.03 4.18 -17.50
N SER A 371 -7.55 3.88 -16.31
CA SER A 371 -6.76 3.87 -15.10
C SER A 371 -5.66 2.81 -15.17
N PRO A 372 -4.39 3.13 -14.85
CA PRO A 372 -3.35 2.12 -14.76
C PRO A 372 -3.61 1.12 -13.63
N PHE A 373 -4.45 1.48 -12.66
CA PHE A 373 -4.80 0.61 -11.54
C PHE A 373 -5.94 -0.36 -11.82
N ASP A 374 -6.80 -0.07 -12.80
CA ASP A 374 -7.84 -0.98 -13.29
C ASP A 374 -8.26 -0.55 -14.70
N ILE A 375 -7.92 -1.35 -15.71
CA ILE A 375 -8.25 -1.05 -17.12
C ILE A 375 -9.76 -0.98 -17.43
N ALA A 376 -10.62 -1.31 -16.47
CA ALA A 376 -12.07 -1.14 -16.59
C ALA A 376 -12.57 0.21 -16.03
N ILE A 377 -11.69 1.07 -15.54
CA ILE A 377 -12.01 2.41 -15.03
C ILE A 377 -11.50 3.45 -16.03
N GLU A 378 -12.37 4.40 -16.39
CA GLU A 378 -12.00 5.53 -17.26
C GLU A 378 -11.25 6.59 -16.46
N THR A 379 -10.21 7.19 -17.04
CA THR A 379 -9.48 8.32 -16.44
C THR A 379 -10.08 9.67 -16.87
N PRO A 380 -9.92 10.72 -16.05
CA PRO A 380 -9.20 10.73 -14.78
C PRO A 380 -9.98 10.00 -13.68
N ASP A 381 -9.28 9.11 -12.97
CA ASP A 381 -9.75 8.50 -11.71
C ASP A 381 -9.57 9.55 -10.61
N THR A 382 -10.62 10.33 -10.37
CA THR A 382 -10.57 11.52 -9.51
C THR A 382 -11.29 11.33 -8.18
N CYS A 383 -11.76 10.11 -7.90
CA CYS A 383 -12.39 9.81 -6.62
C CYS A 383 -11.31 9.60 -5.53
N PRO A 384 -11.15 10.53 -4.59
CA PRO A 384 -10.18 10.37 -3.52
C PRO A 384 -10.71 9.37 -2.48
N TYR A 385 -10.59 8.09 -2.78
CA TYR A 385 -11.11 6.96 -1.98
C TYR A 385 -10.51 6.89 -0.57
N TYR A 386 -9.40 7.57 -0.31
CA TYR A 386 -8.79 7.69 1.02
C TYR A 386 -9.50 8.72 1.92
N LEU A 387 -10.34 9.61 1.39
CA LEU A 387 -10.98 10.68 2.17
C LEU A 387 -11.80 10.18 3.37
N PRO A 388 -12.61 9.12 3.27
CA PRO A 388 -13.32 8.63 4.44
C PRO A 388 -12.39 8.22 5.59
N VAL A 389 -11.26 7.57 5.26
CA VAL A 389 -10.25 7.17 6.26
C VAL A 389 -9.58 8.39 6.87
N ALA A 390 -9.21 9.38 6.04
CA ALA A 390 -8.62 10.61 6.50
C ALA A 390 -9.58 11.41 7.39
N GLN A 391 -10.85 11.48 7.04
CA GLN A 391 -11.89 12.11 7.86
C GLN A 391 -12.04 11.41 9.21
N TYR A 392 -12.08 10.09 9.23
CA TYR A 392 -12.21 9.30 10.44
C TYR A 392 -11.00 9.49 11.37
N LEU A 393 -9.78 9.28 10.86
CA LEU A 393 -8.56 9.32 11.65
C LEU A 393 -8.18 10.73 12.14
N ASN A 394 -8.58 11.78 11.43
CA ASN A 394 -8.26 13.15 11.79
C ASN A 394 -9.30 13.83 12.70
N THR A 395 -10.23 13.07 13.27
CA THR A 395 -11.05 13.56 14.38
C THR A 395 -10.25 13.61 15.68
N GLY A 396 -10.50 14.60 16.53
CA GLY A 396 -9.84 14.66 17.85
C GLY A 396 -10.13 13.47 18.73
N GLU A 397 -11.27 12.80 18.54
CA GLU A 397 -11.63 11.57 19.22
C GLU A 397 -10.70 10.41 18.81
N MET A 398 -10.53 10.19 17.49
CA MET A 398 -9.69 9.11 16.99
C MET A 398 -8.22 9.37 17.25
N GLN A 399 -7.75 10.59 17.08
CA GLN A 399 -6.39 11.00 17.45
C GLN A 399 -6.10 10.76 18.94
N SER A 400 -7.06 11.10 19.82
CA SER A 400 -6.96 10.78 21.26
C SER A 400 -6.98 9.28 21.53
N ALA A 401 -7.84 8.53 20.85
CA ALA A 401 -7.94 7.08 21.00
C ALA A 401 -6.67 6.35 20.53
N LEU A 402 -6.02 6.85 19.48
CA LEU A 402 -4.73 6.35 19.00
C LEU A 402 -3.54 6.90 19.80
N GLY A 403 -3.68 8.04 20.46
CA GLY A 403 -2.59 8.69 21.18
C GLY A 403 -1.53 9.25 20.24
N VAL A 404 -1.94 9.85 19.14
CA VAL A 404 -1.05 10.40 18.09
C VAL A 404 -0.96 11.93 18.19
N PRO A 405 0.23 12.53 17.97
CA PRO A 405 0.44 13.96 18.07
C PRO A 405 0.29 14.71 16.73
N LEU A 406 -0.14 14.04 15.67
CA LEU A 406 -0.17 14.61 14.32
C LEU A 406 -1.43 14.16 13.57
N ASN A 407 -1.73 14.87 12.49
CA ASN A 407 -2.76 14.51 11.53
C ASN A 407 -2.25 13.39 10.61
N TRP A 408 -3.12 12.45 10.33
CA TRP A 408 -2.85 11.38 9.38
C TRP A 408 -2.91 11.89 7.94
N THR A 409 -1.98 11.43 7.12
CA THR A 409 -1.98 11.62 5.67
C THR A 409 -1.95 10.26 4.97
N TRP A 410 -2.58 10.15 3.80
CA TRP A 410 -2.62 8.89 3.07
C TRP A 410 -1.27 8.53 2.48
N ASP A 411 -0.61 9.49 1.85
CA ASP A 411 0.67 9.32 1.17
C ASP A 411 1.63 10.46 1.53
N SER A 412 2.90 10.26 1.27
CA SER A 412 3.97 11.23 1.49
C SER A 412 4.64 11.62 0.17
N ASN A 413 4.34 12.82 -0.33
CA ASN A 413 4.97 13.35 -1.53
C ASN A 413 6.49 13.43 -1.44
N VAL A 414 7.04 13.65 -0.24
CA VAL A 414 8.50 13.65 -0.03
C VAL A 414 9.09 12.28 -0.35
N ILE A 415 8.46 11.21 0.13
CA ILE A 415 8.90 9.83 -0.12
C ILE A 415 8.74 9.49 -1.59
N THR A 416 7.54 9.74 -2.14
CA THR A 416 7.22 9.45 -3.54
C THR A 416 8.21 10.15 -4.50
N ALA A 417 8.57 11.40 -4.20
CA ALA A 417 9.56 12.16 -4.97
C ALA A 417 10.99 11.65 -4.79
N LEU A 418 11.42 11.34 -3.57
CA LEU A 418 12.76 10.79 -3.30
C LEU A 418 13.01 9.47 -4.03
N PHE A 419 11.98 8.63 -4.15
CA PHE A 419 12.07 7.34 -4.85
C PHE A 419 11.92 7.47 -6.38
N GLY A 420 11.51 8.64 -6.89
CA GLY A 420 11.49 8.98 -8.32
C GLY A 420 10.12 8.95 -8.99
N PHE A 421 9.02 8.89 -8.23
CA PHE A 421 7.67 8.76 -8.80
C PHE A 421 6.92 10.09 -9.01
N VAL A 422 7.54 11.22 -8.71
CA VAL A 422 7.00 12.56 -8.98
C VAL A 422 7.86 13.22 -10.06
N PRO A 423 7.43 13.22 -11.34
CA PRO A 423 8.12 13.93 -12.41
C PRO A 423 8.25 15.42 -12.09
N ASP A 424 9.35 16.03 -12.52
CA ASP A 424 9.64 17.47 -12.37
C ASP A 424 9.68 17.97 -10.91
N SER A 425 9.79 17.06 -9.92
CA SER A 425 9.97 17.41 -8.52
C SER A 425 11.28 18.19 -8.30
N PRO A 426 11.29 19.21 -7.42
CA PRO A 426 12.53 19.85 -6.98
C PRO A 426 13.41 18.91 -6.14
N ILE A 427 12.84 17.85 -5.58
CA ILE A 427 13.54 16.81 -4.83
C ILE A 427 14.31 15.92 -5.81
N LYS A 428 15.61 15.72 -5.55
CA LYS A 428 16.45 14.86 -6.36
C LYS A 428 16.21 13.39 -6.01
N PRO A 429 15.67 12.60 -6.95
CA PRO A 429 15.33 11.20 -6.68
C PRO A 429 16.57 10.31 -6.72
N THR A 430 16.44 9.12 -6.11
CA THR A 430 17.46 8.08 -6.14
C THR A 430 17.28 7.11 -7.32
N GLY A 431 16.09 7.08 -7.92
CA GLY A 431 15.72 6.10 -8.95
C GLY A 431 15.62 4.69 -8.40
N ASP A 432 15.21 4.55 -7.13
CA ASP A 432 15.25 3.32 -6.35
C ASP A 432 14.58 2.12 -7.05
N ALA A 433 13.41 2.31 -7.65
CA ALA A 433 12.65 1.24 -8.31
C ALA A 433 13.43 0.52 -9.44
N PHE A 434 14.35 1.21 -10.10
CA PHE A 434 15.22 0.64 -11.14
C PHE A 434 16.60 0.27 -10.63
N ARG A 435 17.02 0.86 -9.53
CA ARG A 435 18.25 0.59 -8.83
C ARG A 435 18.19 -0.71 -8.03
N GLN A 436 17.07 -0.93 -7.34
CA GLN A 436 16.85 -2.12 -6.55
C GLN A 436 16.56 -3.33 -7.45
N ALA A 437 17.21 -4.43 -7.15
CA ALA A 437 16.96 -5.73 -7.77
C ALA A 437 16.18 -6.58 -6.76
N GLY A 438 14.88 -6.75 -6.94
CA GLY A 438 14.06 -7.57 -6.04
C GLY A 438 14.23 -9.08 -6.26
N MET A 439 14.80 -9.47 -7.41
CA MET A 439 14.98 -10.88 -7.73
C MET A 439 15.95 -11.62 -6.78
N PRO A 440 17.15 -11.09 -6.45
CA PRO A 440 18.05 -11.76 -5.51
C PRO A 440 17.43 -12.00 -4.13
N ASP A 441 16.63 -11.06 -3.65
CA ASP A 441 15.93 -11.18 -2.36
C ASP A 441 14.90 -12.31 -2.40
N LEU A 442 14.15 -12.38 -3.51
CA LEU A 442 13.14 -13.42 -3.72
C LEU A 442 13.80 -14.80 -3.79
N GLU A 443 14.90 -14.95 -4.54
CA GLU A 443 15.67 -16.18 -4.68
C GLU A 443 16.26 -16.63 -3.34
N TYR A 444 16.86 -15.70 -2.60
CA TYR A 444 17.38 -15.96 -1.26
C TYR A 444 16.29 -16.49 -0.32
N LEU A 445 15.13 -15.83 -0.26
CA LEU A 445 14.03 -16.24 0.61
C LEU A 445 13.49 -17.62 0.23
N LEU A 446 13.35 -17.92 -1.07
CA LEU A 446 12.93 -19.23 -1.55
C LEU A 446 13.94 -20.33 -1.21
N ASP A 447 15.24 -20.04 -1.28
CA ASP A 447 16.31 -20.98 -0.91
C ASP A 447 16.45 -21.16 0.61
N GLU A 448 15.93 -20.20 1.40
CA GLU A 448 15.77 -20.29 2.86
C GLU A 448 14.44 -20.95 3.32
N ASP A 449 13.71 -21.60 2.42
CA ASP A 449 12.42 -22.25 2.69
C ASP A 449 11.30 -21.29 3.14
N VAL A 450 11.42 -19.98 2.87
CA VAL A 450 10.35 -19.02 3.10
C VAL A 450 9.25 -19.23 2.07
N LYS A 451 8.00 -19.30 2.51
CA LYS A 451 6.85 -19.39 1.63
C LYS A 451 6.59 -18.04 0.95
N VAL A 452 6.39 -18.07 -0.36
CA VAL A 452 6.17 -16.88 -1.17
C VAL A 452 4.82 -16.96 -1.87
N ALA A 453 3.96 -15.99 -1.63
CA ALA A 453 2.67 -15.85 -2.31
C ALA A 453 2.66 -14.58 -3.18
N MET A 454 2.58 -14.77 -4.49
CA MET A 454 2.44 -13.70 -5.47
C MET A 454 0.99 -13.64 -5.94
N ILE A 455 0.31 -12.52 -5.75
CA ILE A 455 -1.15 -12.39 -5.97
C ILE A 455 -1.41 -11.18 -6.85
N PHE A 456 -2.01 -11.38 -8.02
CA PHE A 456 -2.23 -10.30 -8.99
C PHE A 456 -3.68 -10.26 -9.45
N GLY A 457 -4.27 -9.07 -9.44
CA GLY A 457 -5.52 -8.80 -10.14
C GLY A 457 -5.27 -8.70 -11.64
N ASP A 458 -6.15 -9.28 -12.45
CA ASP A 458 -5.91 -9.43 -13.88
C ASP A 458 -6.32 -8.22 -14.74
N ARG A 459 -6.76 -7.11 -14.09
CA ARG A 459 -7.03 -5.82 -14.72
C ARG A 459 -6.05 -4.72 -14.32
N ASP A 460 -5.06 -5.05 -13.50
CA ASP A 460 -4.01 -4.11 -13.11
C ASP A 460 -2.97 -3.95 -14.21
N TYR A 461 -2.70 -2.70 -14.60
CA TYR A 461 -1.60 -2.35 -15.49
C TYR A 461 -0.44 -1.69 -14.75
N ARG A 462 -0.66 -1.16 -13.53
CA ARG A 462 0.41 -0.53 -12.74
C ARG A 462 1.52 -1.52 -12.38
N CYS A 463 1.17 -2.74 -11.96
CA CYS A 463 2.06 -3.87 -11.78
C CYS A 463 1.36 -5.12 -12.36
N PRO A 464 1.41 -5.31 -13.68
CA PRO A 464 0.57 -6.31 -14.35
C PRO A 464 0.97 -7.75 -13.99
N TRP A 465 -0.02 -8.63 -13.93
CA TRP A 465 0.21 -10.05 -13.64
C TRP A 465 1.18 -10.72 -14.63
N THR A 466 1.21 -10.26 -15.88
CA THR A 466 2.14 -10.74 -16.91
C THR A 466 3.59 -10.45 -16.53
N GLY A 467 3.87 -9.26 -16.00
CA GLY A 467 5.19 -8.89 -15.49
C GLY A 467 5.54 -9.66 -14.22
N GLY A 468 4.59 -9.81 -13.28
CA GLY A 468 4.79 -10.60 -12.08
C GLY A 468 5.04 -12.08 -12.38
N GLU A 469 4.31 -12.67 -13.34
CA GLU A 469 4.53 -14.05 -13.79
C GLU A 469 5.90 -14.22 -14.47
N ALA A 470 6.30 -13.27 -15.31
CA ALA A 470 7.62 -13.27 -15.96
C ALA A 470 8.74 -13.24 -14.90
N THR A 471 8.61 -12.39 -13.87
CA THR A 471 9.56 -12.30 -12.76
C THR A 471 9.73 -13.65 -12.05
N VAL A 472 8.66 -14.29 -11.58
CA VAL A 472 8.78 -15.57 -10.86
C VAL A 472 9.24 -16.72 -11.76
N LYS A 473 8.93 -16.68 -13.04
CA LYS A 473 9.42 -17.67 -14.02
C LYS A 473 10.91 -17.52 -14.32
N SER A 474 11.45 -16.32 -14.19
CA SER A 474 12.88 -16.01 -14.43
C SER A 474 13.76 -16.21 -13.21
N SER A 475 13.19 -16.43 -12.02
CA SER A 475 13.96 -16.64 -10.78
C SER A 475 14.81 -17.89 -10.83
N SER A 476 16.02 -17.83 -10.24
CA SER A 476 17.02 -18.91 -10.24
C SER A 476 17.17 -19.53 -8.85
N TRP A 477 16.12 -20.17 -8.35
CA TRP A 477 16.15 -20.86 -7.08
C TRP A 477 16.14 -22.39 -7.26
N ARG A 478 16.46 -23.14 -6.20
CA ARG A 478 16.67 -24.60 -6.25
C ARG A 478 15.52 -25.41 -6.88
N ASN A 479 14.26 -24.96 -6.75
CA ASN A 479 13.08 -25.68 -7.25
C ASN A 479 12.43 -25.03 -8.49
N GLN A 480 13.10 -24.10 -9.16
CA GLN A 480 12.58 -23.39 -10.34
C GLN A 480 12.04 -24.33 -11.42
N LYS A 481 12.77 -25.41 -11.74
CA LYS A 481 12.33 -26.39 -12.77
C LYS A 481 10.98 -27.01 -12.43
N GLY A 482 10.78 -27.33 -11.15
CA GLY A 482 9.49 -27.84 -10.66
C GLY A 482 8.37 -26.82 -10.79
N PHE A 483 8.64 -25.57 -10.42
CA PHE A 483 7.66 -24.49 -10.57
C PHE A 483 7.30 -24.25 -12.05
N LEU A 484 8.25 -24.21 -12.95
CA LEU A 484 8.00 -24.05 -14.38
C LEU A 484 7.12 -25.20 -14.95
N ALA A 485 7.32 -26.43 -14.48
CA ALA A 485 6.57 -27.61 -14.90
C ALA A 485 5.18 -27.72 -14.24
N ALA A 486 4.94 -27.07 -13.10
CA ALA A 486 3.65 -27.07 -12.42
C ALA A 486 2.55 -26.48 -13.32
N GLY A 487 1.30 -26.91 -13.12
CA GLY A 487 0.14 -26.38 -13.85
C GLY A 487 -0.65 -25.35 -13.02
N TYR A 488 -1.52 -24.61 -13.69
CA TYR A 488 -2.50 -23.74 -13.04
C TYR A 488 -3.74 -24.52 -12.64
N GLN A 489 -4.23 -24.29 -11.44
CA GLN A 489 -5.44 -24.88 -10.87
C GLN A 489 -6.35 -23.78 -10.33
N GLU A 490 -7.66 -23.96 -10.49
CA GLU A 490 -8.64 -22.99 -9.98
C GLU A 490 -8.62 -22.91 -8.45
N LEU A 491 -8.76 -21.68 -7.93
CA LEU A 491 -8.87 -21.40 -6.50
C LEU A 491 -10.23 -21.91 -5.98
N GLN A 492 -10.19 -22.86 -5.07
CA GLN A 492 -11.37 -23.57 -4.56
C GLN A 492 -11.81 -23.07 -3.18
N GLY A 493 -13.05 -23.45 -2.80
CA GLY A 493 -13.59 -23.19 -1.46
C GLY A 493 -14.10 -21.78 -1.25
N LEU A 494 -14.31 -21.03 -2.34
CA LEU A 494 -14.90 -19.69 -2.31
C LEU A 494 -16.42 -19.77 -2.13
N GLY A 495 -17.00 -18.74 -1.48
CA GLY A 495 -18.43 -18.57 -1.35
C GLY A 495 -19.10 -18.31 -2.70
N LYS A 496 -20.43 -18.52 -2.76
CA LYS A 496 -21.21 -18.24 -3.96
C LYS A 496 -21.11 -16.77 -4.34
N GLY A 497 -20.67 -16.49 -5.57
CA GLY A 497 -20.52 -15.13 -6.09
C GLY A 497 -19.21 -14.43 -5.74
N ALA A 498 -18.32 -15.07 -4.98
CA ALA A 498 -16.99 -14.55 -4.77
C ALA A 498 -16.15 -14.63 -6.05
N LYS A 499 -15.28 -13.65 -6.28
CA LYS A 499 -14.35 -13.66 -7.41
C LYS A 499 -13.32 -14.75 -7.21
N GLY A 500 -13.09 -15.52 -8.27
CA GLY A 500 -12.14 -16.61 -8.30
C GLY A 500 -10.77 -16.22 -8.83
N GLY A 501 -9.96 -17.22 -9.10
CA GLY A 501 -8.63 -17.07 -9.68
C GLY A 501 -8.02 -18.42 -10.00
N VAL A 502 -6.80 -18.39 -10.53
CA VAL A 502 -6.02 -19.60 -10.82
C VAL A 502 -4.64 -19.48 -10.15
N VAL A 503 -4.20 -20.60 -9.60
CA VAL A 503 -2.98 -20.72 -8.78
C VAL A 503 -2.02 -21.69 -9.47
N LYS A 504 -0.77 -21.27 -9.61
CA LYS A 504 0.36 -22.13 -9.94
C LYS A 504 1.24 -22.20 -8.70
N GLN A 505 1.44 -23.40 -8.15
CA GLN A 505 2.25 -23.61 -6.96
C GLN A 505 3.22 -24.76 -7.15
N TYR A 506 4.44 -24.59 -6.64
CA TYR A 506 5.39 -25.66 -6.42
C TYR A 506 6.12 -25.41 -5.09
N GLY A 507 6.00 -26.34 -4.16
CA GLY A 507 6.57 -26.20 -2.82
C GLY A 507 6.17 -24.88 -2.15
N GLN A 508 7.15 -24.04 -1.90
CA GLN A 508 6.99 -22.77 -1.18
C GLN A 508 6.49 -21.61 -2.05
N LEU A 509 6.66 -21.65 -3.38
CA LEU A 509 6.27 -20.57 -4.28
C LEU A 509 4.88 -20.80 -4.84
N SER A 510 4.00 -19.81 -4.69
CA SER A 510 2.72 -19.75 -5.39
C SER A 510 2.56 -18.43 -6.14
N PHE A 511 2.02 -18.52 -7.35
CA PHE A 511 1.59 -17.40 -8.17
C PHE A 511 0.09 -17.51 -8.42
N THR A 512 -0.66 -16.47 -8.12
CA THR A 512 -2.11 -16.45 -8.27
C THR A 512 -2.54 -15.26 -9.13
N ARG A 513 -3.28 -15.53 -10.20
CA ARG A 513 -4.02 -14.54 -10.96
C ARG A 513 -5.48 -14.54 -10.49
N VAL A 514 -5.93 -13.41 -9.93
CA VAL A 514 -7.30 -13.20 -9.42
C VAL A 514 -8.12 -12.49 -10.50
N PHE A 515 -9.28 -13.04 -10.83
CA PHE A 515 -10.11 -12.57 -11.93
C PHE A 515 -10.88 -11.29 -11.56
N ASP A 516 -11.16 -10.46 -12.58
CA ASP A 516 -11.98 -9.25 -12.49
C ASP A 516 -11.53 -8.28 -11.37
N SER A 517 -10.23 -8.15 -11.20
CA SER A 517 -9.64 -7.39 -10.10
C SER A 517 -8.54 -6.46 -10.60
N GLY A 518 -8.58 -5.20 -10.13
CA GLY A 518 -7.54 -4.21 -10.33
C GLY A 518 -6.43 -4.29 -9.29
N HIS A 519 -5.68 -3.20 -9.13
CA HIS A 519 -4.47 -3.07 -8.32
C HIS A 519 -4.67 -3.39 -6.83
N SER A 520 -5.71 -2.87 -6.19
CA SER A 520 -6.07 -3.22 -4.81
C SER A 520 -6.86 -4.53 -4.78
N VAL A 521 -6.22 -5.64 -5.19
CA VAL A 521 -6.88 -6.94 -5.39
C VAL A 521 -7.67 -7.40 -4.17
N SER A 522 -7.23 -7.10 -2.97
CA SER A 522 -7.91 -7.43 -1.72
C SER A 522 -9.27 -6.73 -1.58
N ALA A 523 -9.39 -5.50 -2.08
CA ALA A 523 -10.67 -4.77 -2.12
C ALA A 523 -11.63 -5.35 -3.16
N TYR A 524 -11.10 -5.88 -4.28
CA TYR A 524 -11.90 -6.50 -5.33
C TYR A 524 -12.37 -7.93 -4.99
N ALA A 525 -11.50 -8.70 -4.33
CA ALA A 525 -11.69 -10.12 -4.07
C ALA A 525 -11.25 -10.51 -2.64
N PRO A 526 -11.87 -9.91 -1.60
CA PRO A 526 -11.40 -10.04 -0.21
C PRO A 526 -11.37 -11.49 0.28
N GLU A 527 -12.38 -12.30 -0.07
CA GLU A 527 -12.39 -13.72 0.31
C GLU A 527 -11.25 -14.51 -0.34
N ALA A 528 -11.00 -14.30 -1.63
CA ALA A 528 -9.94 -15.00 -2.35
C ALA A 528 -8.57 -14.68 -1.74
N VAL A 529 -8.27 -13.39 -1.53
CA VAL A 529 -6.99 -12.95 -0.97
C VAL A 529 -6.82 -13.43 0.47
N PHE A 530 -7.87 -13.35 1.30
CA PHE A 530 -7.84 -13.91 2.66
C PHE A 530 -7.54 -15.42 2.66
N ARG A 531 -8.13 -16.20 1.75
CA ARG A 531 -7.86 -17.64 1.66
C ARG A 531 -6.42 -17.92 1.24
N ILE A 532 -5.90 -17.18 0.28
CA ILE A 532 -4.50 -17.29 -0.17
C ILE A 532 -3.57 -16.94 1.00
N PHE A 533 -3.80 -15.81 1.67
CA PHE A 533 -3.08 -15.38 2.86
C PHE A 533 -3.04 -16.48 3.93
N ASN A 534 -4.21 -16.97 4.32
CA ASN A 534 -4.35 -17.96 5.38
C ASN A 534 -3.68 -19.31 4.99
N ARG A 535 -3.88 -19.75 3.74
CA ARG A 535 -3.29 -21.01 3.25
C ARG A 535 -1.77 -20.93 3.20
N THR A 536 -1.21 -19.85 2.70
CA THR A 536 0.24 -19.60 2.65
C THR A 536 0.83 -19.56 4.06
N THR A 537 0.26 -18.76 4.95
CA THR A 537 0.74 -18.61 6.33
C THR A 537 0.76 -19.95 7.08
N PHE A 538 -0.25 -20.79 6.87
CA PHE A 538 -0.36 -22.09 7.54
C PHE A 538 0.19 -23.27 6.72
N GLY A 539 0.92 -23.01 5.63
CA GLY A 539 1.59 -24.04 4.83
C GLY A 539 0.64 -25.06 4.20
N LYS A 540 -0.46 -24.56 3.65
CA LYS A 540 -1.44 -25.36 2.91
C LYS A 540 -1.29 -25.15 1.42
N ASP A 541 -1.81 -26.08 0.65
CA ASP A 541 -2.04 -25.89 -0.78
C ASP A 541 -2.91 -24.64 -1.02
N VAL A 542 -2.37 -23.72 -1.78
CA VAL A 542 -3.02 -22.42 -1.99
C VAL A 542 -4.28 -22.55 -2.85
N ALA A 543 -4.30 -23.48 -3.82
CA ALA A 543 -5.47 -23.68 -4.66
C ALA A 543 -6.65 -24.28 -3.89
N THR A 544 -6.44 -25.34 -3.10
CA THR A 544 -7.52 -26.12 -2.46
C THR A 544 -7.67 -25.92 -0.97
N GLY A 545 -6.60 -25.48 -0.27
CA GLY A 545 -6.55 -25.38 1.19
C GLY A 545 -6.27 -26.71 1.90
N GLN A 546 -5.97 -27.77 1.16
CA GLN A 546 -5.60 -29.05 1.73
C GLN A 546 -4.20 -29.02 2.34
N LYS A 547 -3.88 -30.01 3.17
CA LYS A 547 -2.53 -30.17 3.71
C LYS A 547 -1.58 -30.60 2.59
N ILE A 548 -0.44 -29.93 2.48
CA ILE A 548 0.63 -30.31 1.55
C ILE A 548 1.22 -31.66 1.97
N SER A 549 1.33 -32.60 1.04
CA SER A 549 1.72 -33.99 1.28
C SER A 549 3.18 -34.30 1.00
N GLY A 550 4.03 -33.30 0.75
CA GLY A 550 5.46 -33.50 0.48
C GLY A 550 6.15 -32.24 0.00
N ALA A 551 7.48 -32.26 -0.03
CA ALA A 551 8.28 -31.11 -0.49
C ALA A 551 8.09 -30.83 -2.00
N ASP A 552 7.72 -31.85 -2.77
CA ASP A 552 7.50 -31.76 -4.23
C ASP A 552 6.04 -31.48 -4.60
N TYR A 553 5.22 -31.08 -3.61
CA TYR A 553 3.83 -30.74 -3.88
C TYR A 553 3.72 -29.67 -4.95
N HIS A 554 2.86 -29.87 -5.93
CA HIS A 554 2.58 -28.88 -6.97
C HIS A 554 1.13 -28.94 -7.45
N THR A 555 0.64 -27.83 -7.97
CA THR A 555 -0.65 -27.74 -8.66
C THR A 555 -0.56 -28.38 -10.04
N THR A 556 -1.70 -28.90 -10.49
CA THR A 556 -1.81 -29.59 -11.80
C THR A 556 -2.80 -28.84 -12.70
N GLY A 557 -2.57 -28.92 -14.03
CA GLY A 557 -3.41 -28.26 -15.03
C GLY A 557 -2.59 -27.70 -16.19
N PRO A 558 -3.13 -26.74 -16.97
CA PRO A 558 -2.37 -26.04 -18.01
C PRO A 558 -1.14 -25.32 -17.43
N THR A 559 -0.04 -25.29 -18.18
CA THR A 559 1.21 -24.66 -17.76
C THR A 559 1.18 -23.13 -17.78
N ASP A 560 0.21 -22.55 -18.45
CA ASP A 560 -0.08 -21.13 -18.50
C ASP A 560 -1.55 -20.83 -18.14
N SER A 561 -1.85 -19.56 -17.87
CA SER A 561 -3.19 -19.14 -17.46
C SER A 561 -3.99 -18.41 -18.54
N TRP A 562 -3.50 -18.37 -19.78
CA TRP A 562 -4.12 -17.62 -20.88
C TRP A 562 -5.47 -18.17 -21.32
N GLY A 563 -5.74 -19.45 -21.06
CA GLY A 563 -7.00 -20.12 -21.40
C GLY A 563 -8.20 -19.61 -20.57
N TRP A 564 -7.96 -19.08 -19.36
CA TRP A 564 -9.01 -18.43 -18.55
C TRP A 564 -9.19 -16.98 -19.01
N ARG A 565 -10.22 -16.75 -19.81
CA ARG A 565 -10.55 -15.43 -20.38
C ARG A 565 -11.80 -14.88 -19.75
N ASN A 566 -11.74 -13.60 -19.37
CA ASN A 566 -12.86 -12.86 -18.82
C ASN A 566 -13.41 -11.87 -19.85
N LYS A 567 -14.64 -11.44 -19.66
CA LYS A 567 -15.26 -10.39 -20.46
C LYS A 567 -15.00 -9.05 -19.78
N MET A 568 -14.50 -8.07 -20.57
CA MET A 568 -14.38 -6.71 -20.07
C MET A 568 -15.76 -6.19 -19.66
N PRO A 569 -15.93 -5.70 -18.42
CA PRO A 569 -17.15 -4.98 -18.05
C PRO A 569 -17.25 -3.67 -18.85
N PRO A 570 -18.43 -3.04 -18.94
CA PRO A 570 -18.53 -1.66 -19.42
C PRO A 570 -17.56 -0.77 -18.61
N LEU A 571 -16.92 0.19 -19.28
CA LEU A 571 -16.06 1.15 -18.59
C LEU A 571 -16.87 1.86 -17.50
N ILE A 572 -16.31 1.89 -16.32
CA ILE A 572 -16.89 2.60 -15.17
C ILE A 572 -16.42 4.04 -15.29
N GLN A 573 -17.37 4.94 -15.57
CA GLN A 573 -17.10 6.37 -15.42
C GLN A 573 -17.12 6.69 -13.93
N ASP A 574 -16.08 7.34 -13.47
CA ASP A 574 -16.05 7.81 -12.10
C ASP A 574 -17.04 8.97 -11.94
N SER A 575 -18.11 8.72 -11.20
CA SER A 575 -19.20 9.69 -11.01
C SER A 575 -18.84 10.87 -10.09
N CYS A 576 -17.59 10.91 -9.62
CA CYS A 576 -17.08 12.01 -8.79
C CYS A 576 -16.69 13.24 -9.61
N MET A 577 -16.62 13.14 -10.93
CA MET A 577 -16.32 14.29 -11.80
C MET A 577 -17.59 15.06 -12.14
N VAL A 578 -17.59 16.32 -11.78
CA VAL A 578 -18.47 17.32 -12.38
C VAL A 578 -17.64 18.15 -13.35
N GLU A 579 -17.74 17.81 -14.64
CA GLU A 579 -17.17 18.57 -15.77
C GLU A 579 -15.67 18.90 -15.72
N GLY A 580 -14.80 17.94 -15.37
CA GLY A 580 -13.34 18.08 -15.53
C GLY A 580 -12.70 19.21 -14.73
N LYS A 581 -13.40 19.76 -13.75
CA LYS A 581 -12.88 20.69 -12.76
C LYS A 581 -13.30 20.21 -11.39
N PHE A 582 -12.32 20.05 -10.51
CA PHE A 582 -12.63 20.04 -9.08
C PHE A 582 -13.49 21.26 -8.79
N LEU A 583 -14.72 21.04 -8.38
CA LEU A 583 -15.50 22.14 -7.86
C LEU A 583 -14.75 22.61 -6.62
N SER A 584 -14.50 23.91 -6.52
CA SER A 584 -14.14 24.62 -5.30
C SER A 584 -15.31 24.62 -4.30
N VAL A 585 -16.08 23.56 -4.30
CA VAL A 585 -17.21 23.27 -3.41
C VAL A 585 -16.69 22.17 -2.50
N ASN A 586 -16.70 22.45 -1.20
CA ASN A 586 -16.39 21.47 -0.17
C ASN A 586 -16.90 20.08 -0.59
N PRO A 587 -16.05 19.09 -0.86
CA PRO A 587 -16.47 17.74 -1.28
C PRO A 587 -17.52 17.17 -0.31
N TRP A 588 -17.42 17.53 0.95
CA TRP A 588 -18.35 17.17 2.01
C TRP A 588 -19.73 17.83 1.90
N ALA A 589 -19.79 19.04 1.40
CA ALA A 589 -21.08 19.66 1.10
C ALA A 589 -21.77 18.92 -0.07
N ALA A 590 -20.99 18.44 -1.04
CA ALA A 590 -21.50 17.63 -2.15
C ALA A 590 -21.93 16.23 -1.68
N VAL A 591 -21.18 15.59 -0.76
CA VAL A 591 -21.58 14.33 -0.09
C VAL A 591 -22.81 14.55 0.79
N ALA A 592 -22.83 15.59 1.62
CA ALA A 592 -23.94 15.91 2.51
C ALA A 592 -25.22 16.27 1.74
N THR A 593 -25.10 16.85 0.54
CA THR A 593 -26.24 17.15 -0.35
C THR A 593 -26.68 15.98 -1.22
N GLY A 594 -26.00 14.82 -1.12
CA GLY A 594 -26.33 13.64 -1.91
C GLY A 594 -25.85 13.65 -3.36
N MET A 595 -25.05 14.65 -3.76
CA MET A 595 -24.52 14.77 -5.13
C MET A 595 -23.40 13.77 -5.43
N ILE A 596 -22.70 13.25 -4.42
CA ILE A 596 -21.59 12.29 -4.55
C ILE A 596 -21.94 10.92 -3.95
N LYS A 597 -23.20 10.53 -3.87
CA LYS A 597 -23.60 9.21 -3.33
C LYS A 597 -23.07 8.01 -4.11
N SER A 598 -22.59 8.21 -5.34
CA SER A 598 -22.11 7.16 -6.22
C SER A 598 -20.60 6.91 -6.17
N CYS A 599 -19.82 7.77 -5.53
CA CYS A 599 -18.36 7.61 -5.43
C CYS A 599 -17.92 6.54 -4.42
N PHE A 600 -18.82 6.11 -3.56
CA PHE A 600 -18.47 5.16 -2.52
C PHE A 600 -18.98 3.76 -2.87
N ARG A 601 -18.06 2.81 -2.96
CA ARG A 601 -18.38 1.39 -3.07
C ARG A 601 -19.12 0.96 -1.81
N GLU A 602 -20.39 0.56 -1.95
CA GLU A 602 -21.01 -0.24 -0.92
C GLU A 602 -20.25 -1.58 -0.84
N GLY A 603 -19.62 -1.82 0.29
CA GLY A 603 -18.91 -3.05 0.58
C GLY A 603 -19.87 -4.24 0.47
N SER A 604 -19.40 -5.29 -0.17
CA SER A 604 -20.02 -6.60 -0.33
C SER A 604 -21.34 -6.64 -1.13
N GLY A 605 -21.23 -6.95 -2.41
CA GLY A 605 -22.24 -7.68 -3.14
C GLY A 605 -23.36 -6.87 -3.76
N GLY A 606 -23.15 -6.47 -4.99
CA GLY A 606 -24.21 -6.12 -5.92
C GLY A 606 -24.33 -4.63 -6.21
N TYR A 607 -23.93 -4.28 -7.40
CA TYR A 607 -24.31 -3.03 -8.03
C TYR A 607 -25.84 -2.95 -8.09
N ARG A 608 -26.45 -2.00 -7.40
CA ARG A 608 -27.78 -1.49 -7.74
C ARG A 608 -27.57 -0.19 -8.49
N GLU A 609 -27.77 -0.23 -9.81
CA GLU A 609 -27.94 0.97 -10.61
C GLU A 609 -29.06 1.81 -10.01
N ARG A 610 -28.72 3.00 -9.50
CA ARG A 610 -29.66 4.12 -9.42
C ARG A 610 -29.20 5.13 -10.46
N VAL A 611 -29.94 5.18 -11.55
CA VAL A 611 -29.82 6.22 -12.56
C VAL A 611 -30.10 7.56 -11.90
N ILE A 612 -29.05 8.38 -11.72
CA ILE A 612 -29.24 9.80 -11.40
C ILE A 612 -29.37 10.51 -12.73
N ARG A 613 -30.56 11.03 -13.03
CA ARG A 613 -30.81 11.87 -14.21
C ARG A 613 -30.02 13.16 -14.09
N HIS A 614 -29.44 13.59 -15.19
CA HIS A 614 -28.58 14.76 -15.34
C HIS A 614 -29.04 15.97 -14.56
N THR A 615 -28.16 16.49 -13.72
CA THR A 615 -28.29 17.84 -13.15
C THR A 615 -27.23 18.71 -13.81
N SER A 616 -27.62 19.63 -14.68
CA SER A 616 -26.70 20.57 -15.32
C SER A 616 -26.49 21.77 -14.41
N VAL A 617 -25.27 22.09 -14.07
CA VAL A 617 -24.87 23.29 -13.34
C VAL A 617 -24.39 24.33 -14.35
N ILE A 618 -25.14 25.43 -14.52
CA ILE A 618 -24.72 26.53 -15.38
C ILE A 618 -24.07 27.62 -14.50
N ILE A 619 -22.77 27.83 -14.72
CA ILE A 619 -22.04 28.91 -14.05
C ILE A 619 -22.06 30.16 -14.94
N GLY A 620 -22.87 31.15 -14.56
CA GLY A 620 -22.87 32.44 -15.20
C GLY A 620 -21.76 33.37 -14.70
N ARG A 621 -21.26 34.25 -15.55
CA ARG A 621 -20.11 35.14 -15.31
C ARG A 621 -20.31 36.20 -14.20
N LYS A 622 -21.32 36.14 -13.35
CA LYS A 622 -21.49 36.97 -12.15
C LYS A 622 -22.12 36.13 -11.03
N SER A 623 -21.31 35.64 -10.16
CA SER A 623 -21.54 35.27 -8.75
C SER A 623 -22.96 34.88 -8.31
N ARG A 624 -23.72 34.08 -9.07
CA ARG A 624 -24.95 33.44 -8.60
C ARG A 624 -25.04 32.04 -9.21
N VAL A 625 -25.11 31.06 -8.35
CA VAL A 625 -25.37 29.66 -8.72
C VAL A 625 -26.91 29.50 -8.76
N PHE A 626 -27.44 29.09 -9.89
CA PHE A 626 -28.83 28.67 -10.01
C PHE A 626 -28.86 27.15 -10.21
N LEU A 627 -29.52 26.46 -9.29
CA LEU A 627 -29.87 25.05 -9.42
C LEU A 627 -31.27 24.97 -10.06
N THR A 628 -31.37 24.39 -11.24
CA THR A 628 -32.65 23.98 -11.80
C THR A 628 -32.76 22.45 -11.72
N VAL A 629 -33.75 21.99 -10.99
CA VAL A 629 -34.14 20.57 -10.94
C VAL A 629 -35.32 20.41 -11.89
N SER A 630 -35.20 19.60 -12.93
CA SER A 630 -36.36 19.15 -13.72
C SER A 630 -36.72 17.74 -13.29
N GLU A 631 -38.00 17.54 -12.98
CA GLU A 631 -38.62 16.25 -12.64
C GLU A 631 -38.50 15.20 -13.76
#